data_0a83f2a0b8254373c042b4977726bd2e
#
_entry.id   0a83f2a0b8254373c042b4977726bd2e
#
_cell.length_a   1.000
_cell.length_b   1.000
_cell.length_c   1.000
_cell.angle_alpha   90.00
_cell.angle_beta   90.00
_cell.angle_gamma   90.00
#
_symmetry.space_group_name_H-M   'P 1'
#
loop_
_entity.id
_entity.type
_entity.pdbx_description
1 polymer ?
#
loop_
_entity_poly.entity_id
_entity_poly.type
_entity_poly.pdbx_seq_one_letter_code
_entity_poly.pdbx_strand_id
1 'polypeptide(L)'
;MGRSTPPTTSSSPPAPTPSSRPCPACASCPGCGPTNREATGANEIPRRLLVLGAGPTGVELSQAFTRLGADVALVDGADHVLPREPRALGDAVGEALRADGITLHLGQHANAARLDNDEYVLDLPDGTQLRADRLLVATGRRPRVDGIGLETVGVEASPHGIPTDERMAAGDGLWAVGDVTGQWNLTHVGEYQGRVVAANILGRPTTVNYDAIPRVIFTDPQAAAVGAAEDTFTATVQLSGVARTATYTRAYATRPGFLTVVSDGERLTGAYAVGPEAGEWLQQATLAIRARVPLAVLLDVVQPFPTFSEAFLHVLRELDRQVHHPSGDR
;
A
#
# COMPACT_ATOMS: atom_id res chain seq x y z
N MET A 1 12.58 40.86 27.45
CA MET A 1 11.53 39.81 27.52
C MET A 1 11.02 39.59 26.10
N GLY A 2 11.69 38.74 25.33
CA GLY A 2 11.33 38.38 23.98
C GLY A 2 10.55 37.08 24.00
N ARG A 3 9.29 37.08 23.56
CA ARG A 3 8.50 35.89 23.35
C ARG A 3 8.94 35.26 22.02
N SER A 4 9.61 34.13 22.09
CA SER A 4 9.85 33.26 20.93
C SER A 4 8.54 32.57 20.55
N THR A 5 8.07 32.84 19.33
CA THR A 5 7.01 32.06 18.68
C THR A 5 7.53 30.64 18.38
N PRO A 6 6.78 29.57 18.64
CA PRO A 6 7.15 28.23 18.23
C PRO A 6 7.11 28.09 16.71
N PRO A 7 7.95 27.24 16.10
CA PRO A 7 7.95 27.03 14.66
C PRO A 7 6.62 26.39 14.23
N THR A 8 6.04 26.93 13.17
CA THR A 8 4.88 26.35 12.45
C THR A 8 5.28 25.00 11.92
N THR A 9 4.66 23.93 12.45
CA THR A 9 4.74 22.59 11.88
C THR A 9 4.11 22.63 10.49
N SER A 10 4.92 22.44 9.45
CA SER A 10 4.45 22.15 8.10
C SER A 10 3.77 20.77 8.13
N SER A 11 2.44 20.75 8.17
CA SER A 11 1.68 19.54 7.92
C SER A 11 1.90 19.14 6.46
N SER A 12 2.53 18.00 6.23
CA SER A 12 2.53 17.37 4.92
C SER A 12 1.10 17.22 4.43
N PRO A 13 0.80 17.54 3.16
CA PRO A 13 -0.56 17.35 2.65
C PRO A 13 -0.96 15.88 2.79
N PRO A 14 -2.21 15.57 3.15
CA PRO A 14 -2.70 14.21 3.17
C PRO A 14 -2.51 13.60 1.78
N ALA A 15 -2.04 12.36 1.73
CA ALA A 15 -1.94 11.61 0.49
C ALA A 15 -3.25 11.73 -0.30
N PRO A 16 -3.22 11.94 -1.63
CA PRO A 16 -4.43 12.18 -2.40
C PRO A 16 -5.39 11.02 -2.21
N THR A 17 -6.58 11.35 -1.73
CA THR A 17 -7.70 10.42 -1.59
C THR A 17 -7.99 9.80 -2.96
N PRO A 18 -8.10 8.47 -3.06
CA PRO A 18 -8.36 7.85 -4.34
C PRO A 18 -9.70 8.31 -4.89
N SER A 19 -9.69 8.90 -6.07
CA SER A 19 -10.90 9.05 -6.85
C SER A 19 -11.33 7.64 -7.28
N SER A 20 -12.19 7.00 -6.51
CA SER A 20 -12.91 5.81 -6.94
C SER A 20 -13.91 6.23 -8.02
N ARG A 21 -13.44 6.50 -9.23
CA ARG A 21 -14.34 6.53 -10.37
C ARG A 21 -14.82 5.09 -10.54
N PRO A 22 -16.15 4.82 -10.48
CA PRO A 22 -16.64 3.51 -10.86
C PRO A 22 -16.12 3.25 -12.27
N CYS A 23 -15.53 2.09 -12.49
CA CYS A 23 -15.14 1.70 -13.84
C CYS A 23 -16.41 1.73 -14.69
N PRO A 24 -16.55 2.64 -15.69
CA PRO A 24 -17.75 2.71 -16.51
C PRO A 24 -18.03 1.36 -17.19
N ALA A 25 -16.96 0.60 -17.47
CA ALA A 25 -17.01 -0.71 -18.07
C ALA A 25 -17.70 -1.77 -17.19
N CYS A 26 -17.68 -1.65 -15.86
CA CYS A 26 -18.21 -2.67 -14.94
C CYS A 26 -19.63 -2.40 -14.47
N ALA A 27 -20.17 -1.19 -14.68
CA ALA A 27 -21.50 -0.82 -14.20
C ALA A 27 -22.65 -1.63 -14.82
N SER A 28 -22.41 -2.31 -15.93
CA SER A 28 -23.42 -3.05 -16.71
C SER A 28 -23.10 -4.54 -16.94
N CYS A 29 -22.04 -5.08 -16.32
CA CYS A 29 -21.67 -6.48 -16.51
C CYS A 29 -22.37 -7.37 -15.46
N PRO A 30 -23.36 -8.22 -15.84
CA PRO A 30 -23.96 -9.19 -14.93
C PRO A 30 -22.89 -10.19 -14.47
N GLY A 31 -22.69 -10.33 -13.15
CA GLY A 31 -21.70 -11.25 -12.60
C GLY A 31 -20.29 -10.67 -12.47
N CYS A 32 -20.06 -9.39 -12.80
CA CYS A 32 -18.90 -8.65 -12.32
C CYS A 32 -19.07 -8.43 -10.82
N GLY A 33 -18.93 -9.50 -10.02
CA GLY A 33 -18.88 -9.40 -8.57
C GLY A 33 -17.51 -8.85 -8.18
N PRO A 34 -17.48 -7.75 -7.43
CA PRO A 34 -16.22 -7.39 -6.82
C PRO A 34 -16.09 -8.22 -5.57
N THR A 35 -15.04 -8.88 -5.33
CA THR A 35 -14.49 -8.80 -3.99
C THR A 35 -13.46 -9.89 -3.73
N ASN A 36 -12.43 -9.52 -2.98
CA ASN A 36 -11.53 -10.45 -2.31
C ASN A 36 -12.28 -11.64 -1.70
N ARG A 37 -13.48 -11.41 -1.14
CA ARG A 37 -14.26 -12.44 -0.46
C ARG A 37 -14.77 -13.52 -1.43
N GLU A 38 -15.19 -13.14 -2.63
CA GLU A 38 -15.63 -14.10 -3.64
C GLU A 38 -14.45 -14.83 -4.25
N ALA A 39 -13.34 -14.12 -4.52
CA ALA A 39 -12.12 -14.71 -5.03
C ALA A 39 -11.45 -15.65 -4.01
N THR A 40 -11.38 -15.27 -2.74
CA THR A 40 -10.79 -16.09 -1.66
C THR A 40 -11.73 -17.24 -1.22
N GLY A 41 -13.03 -17.16 -1.53
CA GLY A 41 -14.01 -18.21 -1.31
C GLY A 41 -14.26 -19.09 -2.55
N ALA A 42 -13.50 -18.91 -3.63
CA ALA A 42 -13.68 -19.70 -4.85
C ALA A 42 -13.35 -21.19 -4.60
N ASN A 43 -14.22 -22.06 -5.07
CA ASN A 43 -14.03 -23.51 -4.95
C ASN A 43 -13.29 -24.12 -6.16
N GLU A 44 -13.08 -23.33 -7.21
CA GLU A 44 -12.47 -23.75 -8.46
C GLU A 44 -11.48 -22.69 -8.94
N ILE A 45 -10.36 -23.13 -9.50
CA ILE A 45 -9.37 -22.27 -10.15
C ILE A 45 -9.79 -22.09 -11.61
N PRO A 46 -10.06 -20.85 -12.08
CA PRO A 46 -10.35 -20.63 -13.48
C PRO A 46 -9.13 -20.94 -14.33
N ARG A 47 -9.32 -21.43 -15.53
CA ARG A 47 -8.20 -21.66 -16.45
C ARG A 47 -7.60 -20.33 -16.92
N ARG A 48 -8.44 -19.31 -17.18
CA ARG A 48 -8.04 -17.96 -17.56
C ARG A 48 -8.75 -16.96 -16.64
N LEU A 49 -7.99 -16.01 -16.10
CA LEU A 49 -8.48 -14.96 -15.21
C LEU A 49 -8.06 -13.59 -15.72
N LEU A 50 -9.03 -12.72 -15.94
CA LEU A 50 -8.78 -11.28 -16.09
C LEU A 50 -8.85 -10.60 -14.73
N VAL A 51 -7.88 -9.73 -14.43
CA VAL A 51 -7.88 -8.89 -13.22
C VAL A 51 -7.87 -7.43 -13.66
N LEU A 52 -8.86 -6.67 -13.23
CA LEU A 52 -8.96 -5.24 -13.48
C LEU A 52 -8.62 -4.46 -12.22
N GLY A 53 -7.49 -3.76 -12.25
CA GLY A 53 -6.93 -2.99 -11.13
C GLY A 53 -5.67 -3.62 -10.54
N ALA A 54 -4.56 -2.89 -10.59
CA ALA A 54 -3.22 -3.30 -10.11
C ALA A 54 -2.88 -2.77 -8.72
N GLY A 55 -3.89 -2.47 -7.89
CA GLY A 55 -3.72 -2.19 -6.46
C GLY A 55 -3.36 -3.46 -5.66
N PRO A 56 -3.17 -3.36 -4.32
CA PRO A 56 -2.77 -4.49 -3.46
C PRO A 56 -3.56 -5.77 -3.71
N THR A 57 -4.88 -5.68 -3.70
CA THR A 57 -5.77 -6.81 -3.97
C THR A 57 -5.54 -7.45 -5.33
N GLY A 58 -5.40 -6.62 -6.39
CA GLY A 58 -5.22 -7.11 -7.75
C GLY A 58 -3.90 -7.85 -7.90
N VAL A 59 -2.80 -7.32 -7.39
CA VAL A 59 -1.48 -7.95 -7.52
C VAL A 59 -1.36 -9.22 -6.68
N GLU A 60 -1.88 -9.21 -5.44
CA GLU A 60 -1.86 -10.39 -4.55
C GLU A 60 -2.66 -11.55 -5.14
N LEU A 61 -3.90 -11.29 -5.57
CA LEU A 61 -4.75 -12.34 -6.14
C LEU A 61 -4.28 -12.79 -7.52
N SER A 62 -3.73 -11.89 -8.36
CA SER A 62 -3.09 -12.27 -9.62
C SER A 62 -1.99 -13.29 -9.39
N GLN A 63 -1.09 -13.01 -8.44
CA GLN A 63 0.01 -13.92 -8.12
C GLN A 63 -0.49 -15.24 -7.54
N ALA A 64 -1.45 -15.19 -6.62
CA ALA A 64 -2.02 -16.39 -6.00
C ALA A 64 -2.68 -17.31 -7.05
N PHE A 65 -3.54 -16.78 -7.92
CA PHE A 65 -4.20 -17.57 -8.95
C PHE A 65 -3.24 -18.11 -10.00
N THR A 66 -2.23 -17.32 -10.40
CA THR A 66 -1.17 -17.80 -11.30
C THR A 66 -0.42 -19.00 -10.71
N ARG A 67 -0.04 -18.91 -9.43
CA ARG A 67 0.65 -20.00 -8.74
C ARG A 67 -0.24 -21.23 -8.50
N LEU A 68 -1.56 -21.04 -8.52
CA LEU A 68 -2.54 -22.14 -8.51
C LEU A 68 -2.81 -22.70 -9.92
N GLY A 69 -2.20 -22.16 -10.96
CA GLY A 69 -2.25 -22.69 -12.33
C GLY A 69 -3.19 -21.95 -13.28
N ALA A 70 -3.74 -20.80 -12.90
CA ALA A 70 -4.49 -19.94 -13.81
C ALA A 70 -3.55 -19.16 -14.76
N ASP A 71 -4.00 -18.97 -16.01
CA ASP A 71 -3.43 -17.99 -16.92
C ASP A 71 -4.04 -16.60 -16.61
N VAL A 72 -3.21 -15.68 -16.11
CA VAL A 72 -3.68 -14.40 -15.56
C VAL A 72 -3.20 -13.23 -16.41
N ALA A 73 -4.15 -12.36 -16.80
CA ALA A 73 -3.88 -11.04 -17.37
C ALA A 73 -4.42 -9.95 -16.44
N LEU A 74 -3.55 -9.01 -16.04
CA LEU A 74 -3.87 -7.89 -15.18
C LEU A 74 -3.85 -6.59 -15.98
N VAL A 75 -4.90 -5.79 -15.85
CA VAL A 75 -5.12 -4.53 -16.58
C VAL A 75 -5.22 -3.38 -15.58
N ASP A 76 -4.48 -2.30 -15.81
CA ASP A 76 -4.60 -1.05 -15.04
C ASP A 76 -4.30 0.17 -15.89
N GLY A 77 -4.96 1.28 -15.58
CA GLY A 77 -4.72 2.58 -16.22
C GLY A 77 -3.41 3.24 -15.83
N ALA A 78 -2.81 2.86 -14.71
CA ALA A 78 -1.50 3.33 -14.29
C ALA A 78 -0.38 2.63 -15.08
N ASP A 79 0.77 3.28 -15.18
CA ASP A 79 1.94 2.80 -15.92
C ASP A 79 2.82 1.83 -15.12
N HIS A 80 2.53 1.63 -13.84
CA HIS A 80 3.15 0.62 -12.96
C HIS A 80 2.11 0.02 -12.01
N VAL A 81 2.39 -1.16 -11.46
CA VAL A 81 1.53 -1.77 -10.44
C VAL A 81 1.69 -1.03 -9.11
N LEU A 82 0.69 -1.14 -8.23
CA LEU A 82 0.66 -0.43 -6.95
C LEU A 82 0.79 1.10 -7.10
N PRO A 83 -0.09 1.75 -7.85
CA PRO A 83 0.08 3.15 -8.27
C PRO A 83 0.06 4.18 -7.12
N ARG A 84 -0.23 3.76 -5.90
CA ARG A 84 -0.18 4.60 -4.69
C ARG A 84 1.12 4.47 -3.91
N GLU A 85 1.96 3.52 -4.27
CA GLU A 85 3.25 3.28 -3.66
C GLU A 85 4.37 3.91 -4.53
N PRO A 86 5.58 4.07 -3.99
CA PRO A 86 6.70 4.57 -4.77
C PRO A 86 6.91 3.76 -6.05
N ARG A 87 7.19 4.44 -7.16
CA ARG A 87 7.34 3.80 -8.48
C ARG A 87 8.33 2.63 -8.46
N ALA A 88 9.48 2.82 -7.82
CA ALA A 88 10.50 1.77 -7.72
C ALA A 88 9.97 0.48 -7.06
N LEU A 89 9.08 0.62 -6.08
CA LEU A 89 8.41 -0.51 -5.44
C LEU A 89 7.43 -1.19 -6.41
N GLY A 90 6.61 -0.39 -7.11
CA GLY A 90 5.67 -0.90 -8.11
C GLY A 90 6.36 -1.61 -9.27
N ASP A 91 7.44 -1.03 -9.79
CA ASP A 91 8.23 -1.63 -10.87
C ASP A 91 8.82 -2.99 -10.45
N ALA A 92 9.42 -3.08 -9.26
CA ALA A 92 9.99 -4.34 -8.75
C ALA A 92 8.94 -5.44 -8.53
N VAL A 93 7.76 -5.09 -8.00
CA VAL A 93 6.64 -6.03 -7.90
C VAL A 93 6.15 -6.44 -9.29
N GLY A 94 6.03 -5.50 -10.22
CA GLY A 94 5.64 -5.78 -11.60
C GLY A 94 6.59 -6.75 -12.31
N GLU A 95 7.91 -6.62 -12.11
CA GLU A 95 8.90 -7.57 -12.60
C GLU A 95 8.71 -8.98 -11.98
N ALA A 96 8.45 -9.05 -10.68
CA ALA A 96 8.20 -10.32 -10.02
C ALA A 96 6.93 -11.01 -10.56
N LEU A 97 5.86 -10.25 -10.80
CA LEU A 97 4.62 -10.78 -11.38
C LEU A 97 4.82 -11.30 -12.80
N ARG A 98 5.55 -10.56 -13.66
CA ARG A 98 5.91 -11.04 -15.02
C ARG A 98 6.75 -12.31 -14.98
N ALA A 99 7.69 -12.39 -14.05
CA ALA A 99 8.52 -13.58 -13.88
C ALA A 99 7.72 -14.81 -13.38
N ASP A 100 6.59 -14.59 -12.70
CA ASP A 100 5.64 -15.65 -12.36
C ASP A 100 4.72 -16.03 -13.53
N GLY A 101 4.76 -15.29 -14.66
CA GLY A 101 3.98 -15.59 -15.86
C GLY A 101 2.73 -14.74 -16.04
N ILE A 102 2.52 -13.71 -15.22
CA ILE A 102 1.37 -12.81 -15.33
C ILE A 102 1.58 -11.82 -16.48
N THR A 103 0.59 -11.72 -17.37
CA THR A 103 0.58 -10.70 -18.42
C THR A 103 0.09 -9.38 -17.85
N LEU A 104 0.90 -8.30 -17.93
CA LEU A 104 0.55 -6.98 -17.44
C LEU A 104 0.20 -6.03 -18.61
N HIS A 105 -1.03 -5.53 -18.63
CA HIS A 105 -1.51 -4.46 -19.52
C HIS A 105 -1.62 -3.17 -18.72
N LEU A 106 -0.52 -2.43 -18.60
CA LEU A 106 -0.42 -1.17 -17.84
C LEU A 106 -0.54 0.04 -18.77
N GLY A 107 -0.95 1.19 -18.21
CA GLY A 107 -1.20 2.40 -18.99
C GLY A 107 -2.48 2.32 -19.85
N GLN A 108 -3.35 1.34 -19.60
CA GLN A 108 -4.53 1.09 -20.39
C GLN A 108 -5.78 0.99 -19.50
N HIS A 109 -6.72 1.92 -19.69
CA HIS A 109 -8.03 1.81 -19.06
C HIS A 109 -8.94 0.93 -19.92
N ALA A 110 -9.55 -0.09 -19.31
CA ALA A 110 -10.56 -0.86 -20.04
C ALA A 110 -11.74 0.04 -20.43
N ASN A 111 -12.08 0.05 -21.71
CA ASN A 111 -13.19 0.82 -22.26
C ASN A 111 -14.54 0.18 -21.94
N ALA A 112 -14.61 -1.15 -21.99
CA ALA A 112 -15.79 -1.93 -21.71
C ALA A 112 -15.46 -3.29 -21.10
N ALA A 113 -16.40 -3.81 -20.32
CA ALA A 113 -16.41 -5.19 -19.87
C ALA A 113 -17.78 -5.80 -20.20
N ARG A 114 -17.81 -6.99 -20.75
CA ARG A 114 -19.04 -7.71 -21.10
C ARG A 114 -18.89 -9.22 -20.94
N LEU A 115 -20.00 -9.90 -20.83
CA LEU A 115 -20.08 -11.35 -20.95
C LEU A 115 -20.52 -11.69 -22.38
N ASP A 116 -19.76 -12.54 -23.05
CA ASP A 116 -19.99 -12.96 -24.43
C ASP A 116 -19.75 -14.47 -24.54
N ASN A 117 -20.81 -15.24 -24.77
CA ASN A 117 -20.76 -16.72 -24.84
C ASN A 117 -20.06 -17.37 -23.65
N ASP A 118 -20.45 -16.99 -22.42
CA ASP A 118 -19.89 -17.45 -21.14
C ASP A 118 -18.42 -17.05 -20.89
N GLU A 119 -17.83 -16.20 -21.72
CA GLU A 119 -16.51 -15.61 -21.52
C GLU A 119 -16.62 -14.13 -21.14
N TYR A 120 -15.81 -13.70 -20.17
CA TYR A 120 -15.62 -12.29 -19.89
C TYR A 120 -14.68 -11.67 -20.90
N VAL A 121 -15.08 -10.53 -21.43
CA VAL A 121 -14.30 -9.78 -22.43
C VAL A 121 -14.03 -8.39 -21.91
N LEU A 122 -12.76 -7.96 -21.91
CA LEU A 122 -12.33 -6.60 -21.70
C LEU A 122 -11.88 -6.00 -23.04
N ASP A 123 -12.46 -4.86 -23.41
CA ASP A 123 -12.03 -4.10 -24.58
C ASP A 123 -11.03 -3.02 -24.14
N LEU A 124 -9.82 -3.03 -24.69
CA LEU A 124 -8.79 -2.04 -24.43
C LEU A 124 -8.81 -0.90 -25.46
N PRO A 125 -8.22 0.29 -25.13
CA PRO A 125 -8.24 1.45 -26.02
C PRO A 125 -7.55 1.24 -27.37
N ASP A 126 -6.57 0.35 -27.43
CA ASP A 126 -5.84 0.00 -28.66
C ASP A 126 -6.58 -0.98 -29.57
N GLY A 127 -7.83 -1.36 -29.22
CA GLY A 127 -8.64 -2.33 -29.94
C GLY A 127 -8.41 -3.78 -29.53
N THR A 128 -7.48 -4.05 -28.62
CA THR A 128 -7.24 -5.39 -28.06
C THR A 128 -8.46 -5.86 -27.28
N GLN A 129 -8.87 -7.11 -27.49
CA GLN A 129 -9.90 -7.79 -26.69
C GLN A 129 -9.24 -8.92 -25.87
N LEU A 130 -9.32 -8.80 -24.55
CA LEU A 130 -8.88 -9.84 -23.63
C LEU A 130 -10.08 -10.71 -23.23
N ARG A 131 -9.91 -12.02 -23.26
CA ARG A 131 -10.99 -13.00 -22.98
C ARG A 131 -10.57 -13.97 -21.88
N ALA A 132 -11.45 -14.22 -20.92
CA ALA A 132 -11.22 -15.19 -19.84
C ALA A 132 -12.50 -15.81 -19.30
N ASP A 133 -12.32 -16.87 -18.53
CA ASP A 133 -13.42 -17.62 -17.91
C ASP A 133 -14.00 -16.88 -16.69
N ARG A 134 -13.18 -15.99 -16.07
CA ARG A 134 -13.58 -15.14 -14.93
C ARG A 134 -12.93 -13.76 -15.01
N LEU A 135 -13.63 -12.79 -14.42
CA LEU A 135 -13.14 -11.41 -14.25
C LEU A 135 -13.17 -11.04 -12.77
N LEU A 136 -11.99 -10.68 -12.22
CA LEU A 136 -11.83 -10.09 -10.91
C LEU A 136 -11.75 -8.57 -11.05
N VAL A 137 -12.65 -7.83 -10.38
CA VAL A 137 -12.63 -6.37 -10.34
C VAL A 137 -12.01 -5.91 -9.02
N ALA A 138 -10.81 -5.33 -9.08
CA ALA A 138 -10.01 -4.87 -7.95
C ALA A 138 -9.71 -3.36 -8.03
N THR A 139 -10.60 -2.55 -8.61
CA THR A 139 -10.40 -1.11 -8.91
C THR A 139 -10.58 -0.19 -7.71
N GLY A 140 -10.80 -0.72 -6.51
CA GLY A 140 -10.91 0.03 -5.28
C GLY A 140 -12.11 -0.35 -4.42
N ARG A 141 -12.27 0.38 -3.32
CA ARG A 141 -13.36 0.20 -2.35
C ARG A 141 -14.08 1.51 -2.15
N ARG A 142 -15.38 1.45 -1.90
CA ARG A 142 -16.20 2.58 -1.52
C ARG A 142 -16.82 2.30 -0.15
N PRO A 143 -16.80 3.24 0.79
CA PRO A 143 -17.51 3.11 2.06
C PRO A 143 -19.00 2.85 1.82
N ARG A 144 -19.57 1.88 2.55
CA ARG A 144 -21.02 1.61 2.52
C ARG A 144 -21.69 2.40 3.64
N VAL A 145 -22.17 3.56 3.32
CA VAL A 145 -22.75 4.50 4.29
C VAL A 145 -24.21 4.82 3.99
N ASP A 146 -24.73 4.35 2.86
CA ASP A 146 -26.10 4.59 2.45
C ASP A 146 -27.06 3.67 3.21
N GLY A 147 -28.23 4.21 3.65
CA GLY A 147 -29.32 3.44 4.23
C GLY A 147 -29.07 2.84 5.62
N ILE A 148 -28.07 3.34 6.35
CA ILE A 148 -27.78 2.91 7.74
C ILE A 148 -28.34 3.87 8.80
N GLY A 149 -29.13 4.87 8.38
CA GLY A 149 -29.88 5.74 9.30
C GLY A 149 -29.07 6.90 9.87
N LEU A 150 -27.95 7.31 9.29
CA LEU A 150 -27.09 8.41 9.77
C LEU A 150 -27.84 9.74 9.85
N GLU A 151 -28.79 9.96 8.94
CA GLU A 151 -29.65 11.14 8.91
C GLU A 151 -30.53 11.27 10.18
N THR A 152 -30.87 10.16 10.84
CA THR A 152 -31.67 10.16 12.07
C THR A 152 -30.89 10.69 13.28
N VAL A 153 -29.56 10.70 13.20
CA VAL A 153 -28.64 11.19 14.22
C VAL A 153 -27.89 12.45 13.78
N GLY A 154 -28.34 13.08 12.66
CA GLY A 154 -27.82 14.36 12.19
C GLY A 154 -26.40 14.24 11.58
N VAL A 155 -25.99 13.05 11.14
CA VAL A 155 -24.69 12.84 10.49
C VAL A 155 -24.87 12.73 8.99
N GLU A 156 -24.17 13.58 8.26
CA GLU A 156 -24.10 13.53 6.79
C GLU A 156 -22.87 12.74 6.35
N ALA A 157 -23.11 11.58 5.74
CA ALA A 157 -22.06 10.83 5.08
C ALA A 157 -21.83 11.36 3.66
N SER A 158 -20.60 11.23 3.19
CA SER A 158 -20.23 11.54 1.81
C SER A 158 -19.83 10.26 1.05
N PRO A 159 -19.65 10.31 -0.27
CA PRO A 159 -19.08 9.20 -1.02
C PRO A 159 -17.67 8.77 -0.54
N HIS A 160 -17.02 9.63 0.26
CA HIS A 160 -15.70 9.37 0.84
C HIS A 160 -15.78 8.71 2.23
N GLY A 161 -16.97 8.62 2.83
CA GLY A 161 -17.20 7.99 4.13
C GLY A 161 -17.88 8.93 5.14
N ILE A 162 -17.88 8.49 6.39
CA ILE A 162 -18.37 9.23 7.54
C ILE A 162 -17.27 10.16 8.05
N PRO A 163 -17.44 11.48 8.04
CA PRO A 163 -16.45 12.41 8.57
C PRO A 163 -16.29 12.22 10.09
N THR A 164 -15.05 12.26 10.57
CA THR A 164 -14.71 12.18 11.99
C THR A 164 -13.72 13.25 12.35
N ASP A 165 -13.76 13.67 13.62
CA ASP A 165 -12.69 14.48 14.19
C ASP A 165 -11.43 13.64 14.51
N GLU A 166 -10.41 14.28 15.09
CA GLU A 166 -9.16 13.61 15.49
C GLU A 166 -9.35 12.57 16.62
N ARG A 167 -10.49 12.58 17.30
CA ARG A 167 -10.87 11.61 18.33
C ARG A 167 -11.74 10.48 17.78
N MET A 168 -12.01 10.49 16.47
CA MET A 168 -12.90 9.57 15.75
C MET A 168 -14.39 9.78 16.09
N ALA A 169 -14.78 10.94 16.65
CA ALA A 169 -16.18 11.26 16.84
C ALA A 169 -16.82 11.73 15.53
N ALA A 170 -17.99 11.18 15.21
CA ALA A 170 -18.78 11.51 14.03
C ALA A 170 -20.02 12.37 14.38
N GLY A 171 -20.33 12.51 15.65
CA GLY A 171 -21.45 13.28 16.19
C GLY A 171 -21.57 13.08 17.70
N ASP A 172 -22.63 13.64 18.32
CA ASP A 172 -22.85 13.50 19.76
C ASP A 172 -23.13 12.04 20.11
N GLY A 173 -22.21 11.43 20.88
CA GLY A 173 -22.30 10.03 21.27
C GLY A 173 -22.08 9.01 20.11
N LEU A 174 -21.72 9.47 18.91
CA LEU A 174 -21.48 8.62 17.73
C LEU A 174 -20.01 8.63 17.33
N TRP A 175 -19.50 7.45 17.02
CA TRP A 175 -18.12 7.21 16.62
C TRP A 175 -18.09 6.41 15.32
N ALA A 176 -17.08 6.66 14.46
CA ALA A 176 -16.87 5.87 13.25
C ALA A 176 -15.42 5.41 13.17
N VAL A 177 -15.20 4.13 12.80
CA VAL A 177 -13.87 3.51 12.69
C VAL A 177 -13.78 2.60 11.48
N GLY A 178 -12.58 2.42 10.95
CA GLY A 178 -12.29 1.54 9.82
C GLY A 178 -12.72 2.10 8.47
N ASP A 179 -13.01 1.21 7.52
CA ASP A 179 -13.27 1.54 6.12
C ASP A 179 -14.41 2.55 5.91
N VAL A 180 -15.38 2.61 6.82
CA VAL A 180 -16.50 3.55 6.73
C VAL A 180 -16.08 5.01 6.87
N THR A 181 -14.91 5.30 7.46
CA THR A 181 -14.37 6.66 7.57
C THR A 181 -13.73 7.14 6.28
N GLY A 182 -13.48 6.22 5.32
CA GLY A 182 -12.74 6.51 4.08
C GLY A 182 -11.26 6.78 4.27
N GLN A 183 -10.75 6.70 5.51
CA GLN A 183 -9.36 6.94 5.85
C GLN A 183 -8.63 5.60 6.00
N TRP A 184 -7.52 5.41 5.24
CA TRP A 184 -6.66 4.24 5.44
C TRP A 184 -7.43 2.91 5.53
N ASN A 185 -7.98 2.42 4.41
CA ASN A 185 -8.76 1.17 4.35
C ASN A 185 -7.89 -0.07 4.64
N LEU A 186 -7.33 -0.12 5.86
CA LEU A 186 -6.42 -1.14 6.36
C LEU A 186 -6.93 -1.64 7.72
N THR A 187 -6.96 -2.96 7.90
CA THR A 187 -7.49 -3.61 9.11
C THR A 187 -6.83 -3.08 10.39
N HIS A 188 -5.49 -3.01 10.40
CA HIS A 188 -4.73 -2.53 11.56
C HIS A 188 -4.97 -1.05 11.88
N VAL A 189 -5.35 -0.23 10.88
CA VAL A 189 -5.77 1.16 11.13
C VAL A 189 -7.14 1.19 11.78
N GLY A 190 -8.09 0.38 11.31
CA GLY A 190 -9.40 0.25 11.98
C GLY A 190 -9.28 -0.21 13.43
N GLU A 191 -8.41 -1.17 13.73
CA GLU A 191 -8.11 -1.60 15.10
C GLU A 191 -7.48 -0.48 15.94
N TYR A 192 -6.55 0.28 15.37
CA TYR A 192 -5.95 1.44 16.02
C TYR A 192 -7.01 2.52 16.33
N GLN A 193 -7.86 2.86 15.38
CA GLN A 193 -8.98 3.79 15.55
C GLN A 193 -9.94 3.30 16.65
N GLY A 194 -10.25 1.99 16.67
CA GLY A 194 -11.07 1.38 17.72
C GLY A 194 -10.50 1.58 19.13
N ARG A 195 -9.16 1.46 19.28
CA ARG A 195 -8.50 1.76 20.58
C ARG A 195 -8.61 3.22 20.97
N VAL A 196 -8.49 4.14 20.00
CA VAL A 196 -8.68 5.59 20.26
C VAL A 196 -10.10 5.88 20.72
N VAL A 197 -11.10 5.32 20.04
CA VAL A 197 -12.53 5.46 20.43
C VAL A 197 -12.76 4.91 21.83
N ALA A 198 -12.30 3.69 22.10
CA ALA A 198 -12.48 3.08 23.43
C ALA A 198 -11.84 3.93 24.54
N ALA A 199 -10.66 4.52 24.32
CA ALA A 199 -10.03 5.41 25.27
C ALA A 199 -10.88 6.67 25.53
N ASN A 200 -11.39 7.29 24.46
CA ASN A 200 -12.24 8.49 24.57
C ASN A 200 -13.56 8.20 25.32
N ILE A 201 -14.23 7.08 25.02
CA ILE A 201 -15.45 6.64 25.74
C ILE A 201 -15.16 6.44 27.24
N LEU A 202 -13.98 5.94 27.59
CA LEU A 202 -13.56 5.75 28.98
C LEU A 202 -13.02 7.02 29.65
N GLY A 203 -13.20 8.19 29.03
CA GLY A 203 -12.75 9.47 29.58
C GLY A 203 -11.24 9.69 29.55
N ARG A 204 -10.51 8.98 28.69
CA ARG A 204 -9.06 9.13 28.45
C ARG A 204 -8.84 9.85 27.12
N PRO A 205 -8.71 11.18 27.06
CA PRO A 205 -8.59 11.92 25.83
C PRO A 205 -7.42 11.43 24.98
N THR A 206 -7.72 10.94 23.78
CA THR A 206 -6.74 10.35 22.87
C THR A 206 -7.10 10.75 21.45
N THR A 207 -6.11 11.13 20.64
CA THR A 207 -6.26 11.49 19.22
C THR A 207 -5.54 10.50 18.33
N VAL A 208 -6.02 10.38 17.08
CA VAL A 208 -5.31 9.59 16.06
C VAL A 208 -4.04 10.29 15.62
N ASN A 209 -3.03 9.48 15.28
CA ASN A 209 -1.82 9.94 14.62
C ASN A 209 -1.49 9.00 13.47
N TYR A 210 -1.44 9.53 12.26
CA TYR A 210 -1.22 8.77 11.02
C TYR A 210 0.16 9.02 10.39
N ASP A 211 1.12 9.59 11.11
CA ASP A 211 2.46 9.94 10.60
C ASP A 211 3.21 8.71 10.07
N ALA A 212 2.95 7.53 10.61
CA ALA A 212 3.68 6.32 10.28
C ALA A 212 2.73 5.10 10.17
N ILE A 213 1.87 5.11 9.15
CA ILE A 213 1.01 3.96 8.84
C ILE A 213 1.78 2.98 7.96
N PRO A 214 2.10 1.76 8.45
CA PRO A 214 2.73 0.75 7.64
C PRO A 214 1.73 0.16 6.63
N ARG A 215 2.20 -0.06 5.42
CA ARG A 215 1.46 -0.72 4.34
C ARG A 215 2.24 -1.92 3.89
N VAL A 216 1.60 -3.07 3.81
CA VAL A 216 2.22 -4.33 3.36
C VAL A 216 1.38 -4.92 2.25
N ILE A 217 2.03 -5.36 1.20
CA ILE A 217 1.47 -6.08 0.07
C ILE A 217 2.06 -7.49 0.11
N PHE A 218 1.21 -8.49 0.23
CA PHE A 218 1.57 -9.88 0.47
C PHE A 218 1.85 -10.64 -0.83
N THR A 219 2.59 -10.00 -1.73
CA THR A 219 3.20 -10.68 -2.88
C THR A 219 4.47 -11.43 -2.44
N ASP A 220 5.05 -12.19 -3.34
CA ASP A 220 6.33 -12.86 -3.14
C ASP A 220 7.29 -12.46 -4.29
N PRO A 221 8.33 -11.63 -4.01
CA PRO A 221 8.66 -11.06 -2.70
C PRO A 221 7.61 -10.07 -2.18
N GLN A 222 7.54 -9.91 -0.85
CA GLN A 222 6.65 -8.92 -0.23
C GLN A 222 7.10 -7.49 -0.57
N ALA A 223 6.13 -6.58 -0.65
CA ALA A 223 6.40 -5.15 -0.69
C ALA A 223 5.85 -4.48 0.57
N ALA A 224 6.61 -3.55 1.13
CA ALA A 224 6.20 -2.81 2.32
C ALA A 224 6.63 -1.35 2.22
N ALA A 225 5.84 -0.44 2.79
CA ALA A 225 6.13 0.98 2.81
C ALA A 225 5.56 1.65 4.07
N VAL A 226 6.21 2.73 4.50
CA VAL A 226 5.74 3.59 5.60
C VAL A 226 6.20 5.02 5.36
N GLY A 227 5.38 6.00 5.75
CA GLY A 227 5.71 7.42 5.65
C GLY A 227 5.77 7.95 4.22
N ALA A 228 6.65 8.91 3.98
CA ALA A 228 6.81 9.62 2.72
C ALA A 228 7.50 8.75 1.65
N ALA A 229 7.17 9.00 0.38
CA ALA A 229 7.84 8.38 -0.77
C ALA A 229 9.13 9.11 -1.15
N GLU A 230 9.20 10.42 -0.87
CA GLU A 230 10.28 11.34 -1.23
C GLU A 230 10.47 12.39 -0.15
N ASP A 231 11.70 12.84 0.05
CA ASP A 231 12.10 13.98 0.89
C ASP A 231 13.49 14.47 0.42
N THR A 232 14.16 15.29 1.24
CA THR A 232 15.43 15.91 0.92
C THR A 232 16.53 14.90 0.58
N PHE A 233 16.59 13.80 1.30
CA PHE A 233 17.59 12.74 1.13
C PHE A 233 16.93 11.40 0.95
N THR A 234 17.48 10.60 0.03
CA THR A 234 17.01 9.23 -0.25
C THR A 234 18.18 8.31 -0.48
N ALA A 235 18.24 7.22 0.26
CA ALA A 235 19.27 6.19 0.09
C ALA A 235 18.63 4.83 -0.16
N THR A 236 19.27 4.03 -1.03
CA THR A 236 18.81 2.69 -1.39
C THR A 236 19.92 1.68 -1.29
N VAL A 237 19.62 0.50 -0.76
CA VAL A 237 20.53 -0.66 -0.74
C VAL A 237 19.83 -1.87 -1.35
N GLN A 238 20.61 -2.64 -2.15
CA GLN A 238 20.12 -3.91 -2.70
C GLN A 238 20.29 -5.03 -1.69
N LEU A 239 19.27 -5.85 -1.49
CA LEU A 239 19.33 -6.99 -0.57
C LEU A 239 20.29 -8.10 -1.04
N SER A 240 20.74 -8.08 -2.29
CA SER A 240 21.79 -8.98 -2.79
C SER A 240 23.12 -8.79 -2.05
N GLY A 241 23.39 -7.58 -1.56
CA GLY A 241 24.60 -7.25 -0.78
C GLY A 241 24.49 -7.54 0.71
N VAL A 242 23.32 -7.98 1.20
CA VAL A 242 23.09 -8.24 2.62
C VAL A 242 23.23 -9.73 2.89
N ALA A 243 23.96 -10.08 3.96
CA ALA A 243 24.12 -11.46 4.39
C ALA A 243 22.77 -12.06 4.84
N ARG A 244 22.51 -13.30 4.43
CA ARG A 244 21.26 -13.99 4.72
C ARG A 244 21.46 -15.49 4.80
N THR A 245 20.50 -16.19 5.38
CA THR A 245 20.57 -17.65 5.49
C THR A 245 20.54 -18.32 4.11
N ALA A 246 21.07 -19.54 4.02
CA ALA A 246 21.14 -20.29 2.74
C ALA A 246 19.75 -20.52 2.11
N THR A 247 18.70 -20.64 2.92
CA THR A 247 17.32 -20.78 2.44
C THR A 247 16.91 -19.57 1.61
N TYR A 248 17.06 -18.37 2.16
CA TYR A 248 16.73 -17.13 1.43
C TYR A 248 17.67 -16.86 0.27
N THR A 249 18.95 -17.22 0.36
CA THR A 249 19.90 -17.09 -0.73
C THR A 249 19.48 -17.88 -1.98
N ARG A 250 18.95 -19.09 -1.79
CA ARG A 250 18.45 -19.90 -2.89
C ARG A 250 17.10 -19.42 -3.43
N ALA A 251 16.14 -19.18 -2.54
CA ALA A 251 14.78 -18.80 -2.91
C ALA A 251 14.72 -17.46 -3.67
N TYR A 252 15.59 -16.51 -3.30
CA TYR A 252 15.57 -15.16 -3.83
C TYR A 252 16.86 -14.77 -4.57
N ALA A 253 17.55 -15.73 -5.16
CA ALA A 253 18.79 -15.49 -5.91
C ALA A 253 18.58 -14.55 -7.11
N THR A 254 17.44 -14.67 -7.79
CA THR A 254 17.07 -13.88 -8.98
C THR A 254 16.20 -12.66 -8.66
N ARG A 255 15.68 -12.56 -7.43
CA ARG A 255 14.77 -11.49 -6.99
C ARG A 255 15.17 -11.00 -5.59
N PRO A 256 16.38 -10.46 -5.41
CA PRO A 256 16.91 -10.16 -4.08
C PRO A 256 16.14 -9.03 -3.36
N GLY A 257 15.53 -8.11 -4.10
CA GLY A 257 14.82 -6.96 -3.54
C GLY A 257 15.77 -5.82 -3.10
N PHE A 258 15.18 -4.81 -2.45
CA PHE A 258 15.90 -3.62 -1.98
C PHE A 258 15.22 -3.01 -0.75
N LEU A 259 15.96 -2.11 -0.06
CA LEU A 259 15.45 -1.20 0.95
C LEU A 259 15.80 0.22 0.55
N THR A 260 14.82 1.12 0.55
CA THR A 260 14.98 2.56 0.43
C THR A 260 14.53 3.24 1.71
N VAL A 261 15.29 4.22 2.19
CA VAL A 261 14.92 5.11 3.27
C VAL A 261 14.92 6.56 2.78
N VAL A 262 14.01 7.34 3.34
CA VAL A 262 13.78 8.75 3.01
C VAL A 262 13.93 9.58 4.28
N SER A 263 14.55 10.77 4.18
CA SER A 263 14.93 11.59 5.34
C SER A 263 14.88 13.08 5.03
N ASP A 264 14.58 13.86 6.07
CA ASP A 264 14.72 15.33 6.10
C ASP A 264 16.15 15.80 6.45
N GLY A 265 17.07 14.86 6.71
CA GLY A 265 18.45 15.10 7.15
C GLY A 265 18.66 14.95 8.66
N GLU A 266 17.61 14.96 9.47
CA GLU A 266 17.66 14.78 10.92
C GLU A 266 17.13 13.41 11.36
N ARG A 267 16.12 12.91 10.64
CA ARG A 267 15.39 11.67 10.95
C ARG A 267 14.79 11.04 9.69
N LEU A 268 14.33 9.79 9.81
CA LEU A 268 13.57 9.18 8.74
C LEU A 268 12.17 9.79 8.65
N THR A 269 11.74 10.07 7.42
CA THR A 269 10.39 10.51 7.07
C THR A 269 9.63 9.45 6.29
N GLY A 270 10.35 8.48 5.70
CA GLY A 270 9.78 7.37 4.98
C GLY A 270 10.73 6.20 4.81
N ALA A 271 10.16 5.05 4.47
CA ALA A 271 10.91 3.88 4.03
C ALA A 271 10.01 2.97 3.19
N TYR A 272 10.60 2.29 2.20
CA TYR A 272 9.92 1.27 1.42
C TYR A 272 10.87 0.19 0.96
N ALA A 273 10.35 -1.02 0.82
CA ALA A 273 11.15 -2.18 0.54
C ALA A 273 10.40 -3.24 -0.28
N VAL A 274 11.15 -3.99 -1.07
CA VAL A 274 10.71 -5.24 -1.67
C VAL A 274 11.68 -6.32 -1.24
N GLY A 275 11.16 -7.43 -0.71
CA GLY A 275 12.01 -8.53 -0.26
C GLY A 275 11.26 -9.55 0.58
N PRO A 276 11.91 -10.67 0.94
CA PRO A 276 11.30 -11.66 1.82
C PRO A 276 10.91 -11.03 3.15
N GLU A 277 9.66 -11.24 3.58
CA GLU A 277 9.16 -10.78 4.88
C GLU A 277 9.36 -9.28 5.13
N ALA A 278 9.31 -8.46 4.05
CA ALA A 278 9.55 -7.02 4.14
C ALA A 278 8.61 -6.34 5.14
N GLY A 279 7.38 -6.83 5.27
CA GLY A 279 6.41 -6.33 6.25
C GLY A 279 6.87 -6.46 7.70
N GLU A 280 7.68 -7.47 8.01
CA GLU A 280 8.18 -7.71 9.38
C GLU A 280 9.37 -6.80 9.70
N TRP A 281 10.43 -6.85 8.91
CA TRP A 281 11.66 -6.13 9.24
C TRP A 281 11.58 -4.62 8.93
N LEU A 282 10.64 -4.14 8.10
CA LEU A 282 10.41 -2.70 7.89
C LEU A 282 9.81 -2.01 9.11
N GLN A 283 9.26 -2.76 10.10
CA GLN A 283 8.63 -2.20 11.30
C GLN A 283 9.57 -1.32 12.14
N GLN A 284 10.89 -1.53 12.08
CA GLN A 284 11.82 -0.63 12.77
C GLN A 284 11.77 0.80 12.17
N ALA A 285 11.55 0.96 10.85
CA ALA A 285 11.34 2.27 10.24
C ALA A 285 10.02 2.90 10.71
N THR A 286 8.95 2.11 10.83
CA THR A 286 7.67 2.57 11.38
C THR A 286 7.84 3.15 12.78
N LEU A 287 8.54 2.44 13.66
CA LEU A 287 8.82 2.91 15.02
C LEU A 287 9.73 4.15 15.01
N ALA A 288 10.77 4.16 14.18
CA ALA A 288 11.70 5.27 14.08
C ALA A 288 11.00 6.56 13.63
N ILE A 289 10.16 6.50 12.60
CA ILE A 289 9.37 7.63 12.09
C ILE A 289 8.38 8.09 13.17
N ARG A 290 7.61 7.18 13.74
CA ARG A 290 6.58 7.47 14.74
C ARG A 290 7.15 8.10 16.01
N ALA A 291 8.30 7.63 16.47
CA ALA A 291 9.01 8.14 17.64
C ALA A 291 9.96 9.30 17.32
N ARG A 292 10.07 9.69 16.04
CA ARG A 292 10.96 10.76 15.57
C ARG A 292 12.41 10.55 16.01
N VAL A 293 12.89 9.30 15.85
CA VAL A 293 14.22 8.90 16.29
C VAL A 293 15.27 9.61 15.45
N PRO A 294 16.27 10.32 16.07
CA PRO A 294 17.35 10.96 15.32
C PRO A 294 18.19 9.95 14.53
N LEU A 295 18.71 10.34 13.36
CA LEU A 295 19.57 9.49 12.52
C LEU A 295 20.79 8.98 13.28
N ALA A 296 21.42 9.80 14.12
CA ALA A 296 22.57 9.41 14.93
C ALA A 296 22.25 8.22 15.87
N VAL A 297 21.03 8.15 16.40
CA VAL A 297 20.59 7.01 17.23
C VAL A 297 20.38 5.78 16.36
N LEU A 298 19.78 5.92 15.18
CA LEU A 298 19.55 4.80 14.27
C LEU A 298 20.85 4.19 13.75
N LEU A 299 21.87 5.02 13.52
CA LEU A 299 23.22 4.60 13.12
C LEU A 299 23.95 3.80 14.21
N ASP A 300 23.62 4.04 15.50
CA ASP A 300 24.22 3.37 16.65
C ASP A 300 23.47 2.08 17.06
N VAL A 301 22.36 1.74 16.37
CA VAL A 301 21.60 0.52 16.65
C VAL A 301 22.36 -0.71 16.15
N VAL A 302 22.56 -1.69 17.03
CA VAL A 302 23.12 -3.00 16.65
C VAL A 302 22.08 -3.81 15.90
N GLN A 303 22.40 -4.18 14.67
CA GLN A 303 21.54 -5.04 13.84
C GLN A 303 21.94 -6.51 13.98
N PRO A 304 20.99 -7.44 14.07
CA PRO A 304 21.29 -8.87 14.16
C PRO A 304 21.84 -9.40 12.83
N PHE A 305 22.85 -10.28 12.92
CA PHE A 305 23.49 -10.91 11.76
C PHE A 305 23.34 -12.44 11.79
N PRO A 306 23.05 -13.14 10.69
CA PRO A 306 22.68 -12.60 9.36
C PRO A 306 21.15 -12.43 9.27
N THR A 307 20.66 -11.24 9.00
CA THR A 307 19.22 -10.95 8.84
C THR A 307 18.97 -9.85 7.81
N PHE A 308 17.73 -9.74 7.31
CA PHE A 308 17.33 -8.63 6.44
C PHE A 308 17.35 -7.27 7.16
N SER A 309 17.23 -7.24 8.49
CA SER A 309 17.35 -6.00 9.27
C SER A 309 18.73 -5.34 9.12
N GLU A 310 19.79 -6.12 8.79
CA GLU A 310 21.13 -5.58 8.52
C GLU A 310 21.14 -4.58 7.34
N ALA A 311 20.16 -4.67 6.43
CA ALA A 311 19.98 -3.70 5.35
C ALA A 311 19.87 -2.26 5.86
N PHE A 312 19.29 -2.07 7.07
CA PHE A 312 19.22 -0.74 7.69
C PHE A 312 20.59 -0.17 8.03
N LEU A 313 21.53 -1.00 8.49
CA LEU A 313 22.89 -0.54 8.75
C LEU A 313 23.54 0.01 7.48
N HIS A 314 23.36 -0.67 6.36
CA HIS A 314 23.97 -0.27 5.10
C HIS A 314 23.31 0.98 4.52
N VAL A 315 21.98 1.03 4.50
CA VAL A 315 21.23 2.16 3.92
C VAL A 315 21.36 3.42 4.77
N LEU A 316 21.41 3.30 6.10
CA LEU A 316 21.60 4.45 7.00
C LEU A 316 23.01 5.04 6.86
N ARG A 317 24.04 4.22 6.68
CA ARG A 317 25.41 4.71 6.40
C ARG A 317 25.49 5.41 5.05
N GLU A 318 24.75 4.95 4.05
CA GLU A 318 24.66 5.64 2.75
C GLU A 318 23.95 6.99 2.91
N LEU A 319 22.83 7.01 3.64
CA LEU A 319 22.10 8.24 3.95
C LEU A 319 22.96 9.24 4.71
N ASP A 320 23.70 8.81 5.73
CA ASP A 320 24.59 9.65 6.53
C ASP A 320 25.67 10.29 5.67
N ARG A 321 26.25 9.54 4.73
CA ARG A 321 27.20 10.10 3.75
C ARG A 321 26.58 11.19 2.89
N GLN A 322 25.33 11.04 2.45
CA GLN A 322 24.64 12.05 1.65
C GLN A 322 24.35 13.32 2.46
N VAL A 323 23.97 13.16 3.73
CA VAL A 323 23.66 14.29 4.63
C VAL A 323 24.91 15.09 4.98
N HIS A 324 26.03 14.43 5.31
CA HIS A 324 27.24 15.09 5.80
C HIS A 324 28.28 15.38 4.72
N HIS A 325 28.20 14.69 3.57
CA HIS A 325 29.09 14.87 2.44
C HIS A 325 28.26 14.99 1.15
N PRO A 326 27.43 16.04 1.01
CA PRO A 326 26.70 16.24 -0.23
C PRO A 326 27.75 16.34 -1.35
N SER A 327 27.63 15.44 -2.35
CA SER A 327 28.53 15.44 -3.50
C SER A 327 28.44 16.81 -4.15
N GLY A 328 29.44 17.63 -3.90
CA GLY A 328 29.60 18.88 -4.59
C GLY A 328 29.64 18.60 -6.10
N ASP A 329 28.95 19.41 -6.87
CA ASP A 329 28.93 19.42 -8.32
C ASP A 329 30.22 18.87 -8.93
N ARG A 330 30.12 17.77 -9.67
CA ARG A 330 31.12 17.35 -10.65
C ARG A 330 30.52 17.34 -12.03
#